data_324aab487992bc0b76adb860ff788f42
#
_entry.id   324aab487992bc0b76adb860ff788f42
#
_cell.length_a   1.000
_cell.length_b   1.000
_cell.length_c   1.000
_cell.angle_alpha   90.00
_cell.angle_beta   90.00
_cell.angle_gamma   90.00
#
_symmetry.space_group_name_H-M   'P 1'
#
loop_
_entity.id
_entity.type
_entity.pdbx_description
1 polymer ?
#
loop_
_entity_poly.entity_id
_entity_poly.type
_entity_poly.pdbx_seq_one_letter_code
_entity_poly.pdbx_strand_id
1 'polypeptide(L)'
;MATKVGRDWSSAMRARALRVAGIGIILLGIGAALLPAGKTISSDMIGGLLITAGAIETVAGALRRESRTFAMAAGIITALAGLLFLLNPETHFFPTVWPIVGWLLIRSLILAGALTETEGSVRRWTAISAGLDLMLGVLLIAGLSLATIIISLFGPTPELIASFAWVLAASFVVNGLMLLEVASCERALAA
;
A
#
# COMPACT_ATOMS: atom_id res chain seq x y z
N MET A 1 24.24 -3.52 33.20
CA MET A 1 23.32 -2.37 33.13
C MET A 1 23.41 -1.61 31.82
N ALA A 2 24.57 -1.47 31.17
CA ALA A 2 24.78 -0.74 29.90
C ALA A 2 23.99 -1.32 28.69
N THR A 3 23.70 -2.61 28.64
CA THR A 3 23.02 -3.28 27.52
C THR A 3 21.52 -3.01 27.45
N LYS A 4 20.87 -2.59 28.55
CA LYS A 4 19.44 -2.28 28.57
C LYS A 4 19.16 -0.89 27.97
N VAL A 5 19.97 0.10 28.33
CA VAL A 5 19.84 1.48 27.86
C VAL A 5 20.04 1.58 26.34
N GLY A 6 21.00 0.86 25.76
CA GLY A 6 21.23 0.86 24.31
C GLY A 6 20.09 0.21 23.51
N ARG A 7 19.35 -0.75 24.11
CA ARG A 7 18.20 -1.41 23.49
C ARG A 7 16.98 -0.50 23.46
N ASP A 8 16.78 0.29 24.48
CA ASP A 8 15.64 1.19 24.62
C ASP A 8 15.73 2.37 23.63
N TRP A 9 16.93 2.93 23.44
CA TRP A 9 17.16 3.97 22.44
C TRP A 9 16.93 3.46 21.01
N SER A 10 17.36 2.24 20.68
CA SER A 10 17.13 1.65 19.37
C SER A 10 15.65 1.36 19.10
N SER A 11 14.87 0.96 20.11
CA SER A 11 13.43 0.72 19.99
C SER A 11 12.63 2.02 19.84
N ALA A 12 12.97 3.06 20.60
CA ALA A 12 12.34 4.37 20.47
C ALA A 12 12.61 5.01 19.09
N MET A 13 13.82 4.84 18.56
CA MET A 13 14.17 5.34 17.23
C MET A 13 13.39 4.59 16.14
N ARG A 14 13.25 3.26 16.23
CA ARG A 14 12.43 2.46 15.31
C ARG A 14 10.97 2.86 15.37
N ALA A 15 10.39 3.01 16.56
CA ALA A 15 9.01 3.45 16.73
C ALA A 15 8.76 4.82 16.08
N ARG A 16 9.70 5.76 16.19
CA ARG A 16 9.62 7.06 15.50
C ARG A 16 9.67 6.90 13.99
N ALA A 17 10.62 6.12 13.47
CA ALA A 17 10.76 5.90 12.03
C ALA A 17 9.50 5.24 11.43
N LEU A 18 8.94 4.21 12.09
CA LEU A 18 7.71 3.57 11.68
C LEU A 18 6.50 4.52 11.71
N ARG A 19 6.44 5.41 12.72
CA ARG A 19 5.39 6.43 12.80
C ARG A 19 5.49 7.43 11.64
N VAL A 20 6.69 7.93 11.35
CA VAL A 20 6.91 8.86 10.23
C VAL A 20 6.56 8.18 8.91
N ALA A 21 6.96 6.91 8.72
CA ALA A 21 6.60 6.13 7.55
C ALA A 21 5.08 5.96 7.41
N GLY A 22 4.38 5.61 8.50
CA GLY A 22 2.92 5.47 8.50
C GLY A 22 2.20 6.77 8.13
N ILE A 23 2.60 7.90 8.73
CA ILE A 23 2.07 9.21 8.38
C ILE A 23 2.36 9.55 6.91
N GLY A 24 3.58 9.29 6.44
CA GLY A 24 3.96 9.53 5.03
C GLY A 24 3.09 8.76 4.05
N ILE A 25 2.81 7.47 4.32
CA ILE A 25 1.94 6.64 3.47
C ILE A 25 0.47 7.14 3.53
N ILE A 26 -0.03 7.56 4.70
CA ILE A 26 -1.37 8.16 4.79
C ILE A 26 -1.46 9.44 3.94
N LEU A 27 -0.45 10.31 4.01
CA LEU A 27 -0.41 11.54 3.22
C LEU A 27 -0.36 11.24 1.72
N LEU A 28 0.37 10.21 1.29
CA LEU A 28 0.36 9.73 -0.10
C LEU A 28 -1.03 9.20 -0.50
N GLY A 29 -1.72 8.50 0.41
CA GLY A 29 -3.09 8.04 0.19
C GLY A 29 -4.07 9.21 0.01
N ILE A 30 -3.99 10.22 0.87
CA ILE A 30 -4.78 11.45 0.74
C ILE A 30 -4.46 12.16 -0.57
N GLY A 31 -3.17 12.27 -0.92
CA GLY A 31 -2.74 12.83 -2.21
C GLY A 31 -3.33 12.08 -3.39
N ALA A 32 -3.33 10.74 -3.35
CA ALA A 32 -3.96 9.91 -4.38
C ALA A 32 -5.47 10.15 -4.50
N ALA A 33 -6.17 10.32 -3.37
CA ALA A 33 -7.61 10.62 -3.35
C ALA A 33 -7.96 11.98 -3.97
N LEU A 34 -7.06 12.95 -3.91
CA LEU A 34 -7.25 14.30 -4.44
C LEU A 34 -6.90 14.43 -5.94
N LEU A 35 -6.18 13.45 -6.51
CA LEU A 35 -5.79 13.48 -7.93
C LEU A 35 -6.97 13.63 -8.90
N PRO A 36 -8.14 12.95 -8.71
CA PRO A 36 -9.28 13.06 -9.64
C PRO A 36 -9.89 14.46 -9.71
N ALA A 37 -9.68 15.30 -8.69
CA ALA A 37 -10.35 16.60 -8.58
C ALA A 37 -9.84 17.67 -9.58
N GLY A 38 -8.74 17.44 -10.27
CA GLY A 38 -8.11 18.53 -11.01
C GLY A 38 -7.67 18.30 -12.45
N LYS A 39 -7.32 17.08 -12.89
CA LYS A 39 -6.74 16.81 -14.24
C LYS A 39 -6.78 15.33 -14.60
N THR A 40 -6.53 15.00 -15.88
CA THR A 40 -6.24 13.64 -16.33
C THR A 40 -5.11 13.02 -15.50
N ILE A 41 -5.41 11.91 -14.83
CA ILE A 41 -4.43 11.16 -14.05
C ILE A 41 -3.45 10.51 -15.03
N SER A 42 -2.16 10.86 -14.93
CA SER A 42 -1.12 10.24 -15.76
C SER A 42 -0.60 8.96 -15.12
N SER A 43 -0.15 8.01 -15.93
CA SER A 43 0.58 6.81 -15.50
C SER A 43 1.77 7.16 -14.61
N ASP A 44 2.49 8.25 -14.95
CA ASP A 44 3.68 8.70 -14.22
C ASP A 44 3.35 9.11 -12.78
N MET A 45 2.20 9.75 -12.56
CA MET A 45 1.74 10.13 -11.23
C MET A 45 1.44 8.88 -10.38
N ILE A 46 0.73 7.91 -10.95
CA ILE A 46 0.42 6.64 -10.26
C ILE A 46 1.73 5.87 -9.99
N GLY A 47 2.60 5.77 -10.99
CA GLY A 47 3.90 5.12 -10.86
C GLY A 47 4.77 5.77 -9.78
N GLY A 48 4.85 7.10 -9.76
CA GLY A 48 5.58 7.86 -8.76
C GLY A 48 5.05 7.64 -7.33
N LEU A 49 3.73 7.65 -7.15
CA LEU A 49 3.08 7.36 -5.87
C LEU A 49 3.40 5.94 -5.37
N LEU A 50 3.28 4.93 -6.24
CA LEU A 50 3.55 3.54 -5.90
C LEU A 50 5.03 3.32 -5.57
N ILE A 51 5.96 3.89 -6.33
CA ILE A 51 7.40 3.79 -6.01
C ILE A 51 7.71 4.42 -4.67
N THR A 52 7.20 5.63 -4.43
CA THR A 52 7.44 6.34 -3.17
C THR A 52 6.86 5.59 -1.99
N ALA A 53 5.61 5.13 -2.08
CA ALA A 53 4.97 4.33 -1.06
C ALA A 53 5.70 3.00 -0.82
N GLY A 54 6.06 2.28 -1.89
CA GLY A 54 6.79 1.02 -1.81
C GLY A 54 8.19 1.16 -1.21
N ALA A 55 8.90 2.24 -1.51
CA ALA A 55 10.20 2.54 -0.89
C ALA A 55 10.04 2.79 0.63
N ILE A 56 9.08 3.62 1.03
CA ILE A 56 8.78 3.88 2.44
C ILE A 56 8.40 2.58 3.15
N GLU A 57 7.53 1.76 2.55
CA GLU A 57 7.06 0.48 3.10
C GLU A 57 8.21 -0.52 3.24
N THR A 58 9.12 -0.59 2.26
CA THR A 58 10.30 -1.47 2.31
C THR A 58 11.22 -1.09 3.46
N VAL A 59 11.52 0.21 3.61
CA VAL A 59 12.34 0.71 4.72
C VAL A 59 11.64 0.45 6.07
N ALA A 60 10.34 0.74 6.17
CA ALA A 60 9.56 0.45 7.36
C ALA A 60 9.55 -1.06 7.67
N GLY A 61 9.40 -1.92 6.66
CA GLY A 61 9.47 -3.36 6.78
C GLY A 61 10.82 -3.84 7.34
N ALA A 62 11.93 -3.25 6.87
CA ALA A 62 13.27 -3.55 7.36
C ALA A 62 13.47 -3.22 8.85
N LEU A 63 12.70 -2.26 9.37
CA LEU A 63 12.75 -1.84 10.79
C LEU A 63 11.86 -2.68 11.71
N ARG A 64 10.95 -3.50 11.16
CA ARG A 64 10.07 -4.38 11.95
C ARG A 64 10.86 -5.54 12.57
N ARG A 65 10.41 -6.02 13.72
CA ARG A 65 10.90 -7.24 14.34
C ARG A 65 10.15 -8.46 13.85
N GLU A 66 8.83 -8.35 13.80
CA GLU A 66 7.93 -9.39 13.34
C GLU A 66 7.64 -9.24 11.84
N SER A 67 7.51 -10.35 11.15
CA SER A 67 7.17 -10.43 9.71
C SER A 67 8.01 -9.51 8.79
N ARG A 68 9.29 -9.27 9.17
CA ARG A 68 10.20 -8.38 8.44
C ARG A 68 10.26 -8.73 6.95
N THR A 69 10.44 -10.01 6.64
CA THR A 69 10.58 -10.49 5.27
C THR A 69 9.32 -10.22 4.44
N PHE A 70 8.15 -10.50 4.99
CA PHE A 70 6.87 -10.25 4.33
C PHE A 70 6.61 -8.75 4.16
N ALA A 71 6.90 -7.95 5.19
CA ALA A 71 6.73 -6.50 5.12
C ALA A 71 7.65 -5.85 4.07
N MET A 72 8.91 -6.29 3.97
CA MET A 72 9.81 -5.84 2.91
C MET A 72 9.33 -6.29 1.53
N ALA A 73 8.89 -7.56 1.40
CA ALA A 73 8.38 -8.08 0.14
C ALA A 73 7.13 -7.30 -0.35
N ALA A 74 6.21 -6.94 0.56
CA ALA A 74 5.06 -6.11 0.23
C ALA A 74 5.47 -4.73 -0.30
N GLY A 75 6.46 -4.08 0.32
CA GLY A 75 6.99 -2.80 -0.15
C GLY A 75 7.70 -2.92 -1.50
N ILE A 76 8.51 -3.95 -1.69
CA ILE A 76 9.21 -4.20 -2.96
C ILE A 76 8.20 -4.42 -4.09
N ILE A 77 7.18 -5.25 -3.90
CA ILE A 77 6.18 -5.49 -4.95
C ILE A 77 5.38 -4.21 -5.28
N THR A 78 5.14 -3.34 -4.29
CA THR A 78 4.52 -2.03 -4.49
C THR A 78 5.42 -1.12 -5.33
N ALA A 79 6.72 -1.07 -5.05
CA ALA A 79 7.68 -0.29 -5.84
C ALA A 79 7.83 -0.83 -7.27
N LEU A 80 7.87 -2.15 -7.44
CA LEU A 80 7.92 -2.79 -8.77
C LEU A 80 6.67 -2.50 -9.59
N ALA A 81 5.49 -2.54 -8.98
CA ALA A 81 4.26 -2.13 -9.65
C ALA A 81 4.35 -0.68 -10.13
N GLY A 82 4.85 0.23 -9.30
CA GLY A 82 5.08 1.63 -9.70
C GLY A 82 6.07 1.77 -10.86
N LEU A 83 7.13 0.98 -10.85
CA LEU A 83 8.11 0.95 -11.94
C LEU A 83 7.48 0.49 -13.27
N LEU A 84 6.60 -0.53 -13.22
CA LEU A 84 5.86 -0.98 -14.39
C LEU A 84 5.01 0.15 -15.00
N PHE A 85 4.41 1.00 -14.16
CA PHE A 85 3.65 2.17 -14.63
C PHE A 85 4.54 3.21 -15.31
N LEU A 86 5.76 3.45 -14.81
CA LEU A 86 6.70 4.41 -15.41
C LEU A 86 7.30 3.91 -16.73
N LEU A 87 7.56 2.59 -16.82
CA LEU A 87 8.18 2.00 -18.01
C LEU A 87 7.19 1.75 -19.15
N ASN A 88 5.88 1.83 -18.88
CA ASN A 88 4.84 1.59 -19.89
C ASN A 88 3.91 2.81 -20.04
N PRO A 89 4.43 3.92 -20.62
CA PRO A 89 3.69 5.18 -20.70
C PRO A 89 2.53 5.14 -21.72
N GLU A 90 2.50 4.18 -22.66
CA GLU A 90 1.44 4.02 -23.65
C GLU A 90 0.25 3.25 -23.07
N THR A 91 -0.36 3.77 -22.03
CA THR A 91 -1.47 3.10 -21.38
C THR A 91 -2.79 3.45 -22.06
N HIS A 92 -3.25 2.56 -22.93
CA HIS A 92 -4.69 2.39 -23.09
C HIS A 92 -5.27 1.89 -21.76
N PHE A 93 -6.43 2.39 -21.36
CA PHE A 93 -7.06 2.15 -20.05
C PHE A 93 -7.01 0.69 -19.54
N PHE A 94 -7.21 -0.30 -20.41
CA PHE A 94 -7.19 -1.72 -20.04
C PHE A 94 -5.82 -2.28 -19.58
N PRO A 95 -4.72 -2.01 -20.27
CA PRO A 95 -3.40 -2.46 -19.81
C PRO A 95 -3.02 -1.95 -18.42
N THR A 96 -3.51 -0.76 -18.03
CA THR A 96 -3.18 -0.13 -16.73
C THR A 96 -3.85 -0.84 -15.55
N VAL A 97 -5.01 -1.44 -15.74
CA VAL A 97 -5.78 -2.08 -14.65
C VAL A 97 -5.14 -3.38 -14.19
N TRP A 98 -4.66 -4.20 -15.11
CA TRP A 98 -4.07 -5.49 -14.80
C TRP A 98 -2.85 -5.43 -13.87
N PRO A 99 -1.90 -4.49 -14.04
CA PRO A 99 -0.83 -4.27 -13.06
C PRO A 99 -1.35 -3.92 -11.67
N ILE A 100 -2.41 -3.09 -11.55
CA ILE A 100 -3.00 -2.75 -10.25
C ILE A 100 -3.65 -3.96 -9.59
N VAL A 101 -4.44 -4.71 -10.35
CA VAL A 101 -5.08 -5.95 -9.85
C VAL A 101 -4.01 -6.96 -9.42
N GLY A 102 -3.02 -7.20 -10.27
CA GLY A 102 -1.90 -8.10 -9.96
C GLY A 102 -1.15 -7.68 -8.70
N TRP A 103 -0.84 -6.39 -8.58
CA TRP A 103 -0.21 -5.83 -7.38
C TRP A 103 -1.04 -6.04 -6.12
N LEU A 104 -2.35 -5.73 -6.14
CA LEU A 104 -3.24 -5.90 -4.99
C LEU A 104 -3.33 -7.37 -4.56
N LEU A 105 -3.50 -8.29 -5.52
CA LEU A 105 -3.60 -9.72 -5.23
C LEU A 105 -2.29 -10.29 -4.67
N ILE A 106 -1.16 -10.00 -5.29
CA ILE A 106 0.15 -10.48 -4.82
C ILE A 106 0.45 -9.90 -3.43
N ARG A 107 0.19 -8.61 -3.24
CA ARG A 107 0.40 -7.94 -1.95
C ARG A 107 -0.51 -8.51 -0.86
N SER A 108 -1.78 -8.77 -1.18
CA SER A 108 -2.71 -9.45 -0.26
C SER A 108 -2.18 -10.83 0.16
N LEU A 109 -1.67 -11.64 -0.76
CA LEU A 109 -1.09 -12.95 -0.45
C LEU A 109 0.16 -12.85 0.43
N ILE A 110 1.04 -11.88 0.17
CA ILE A 110 2.23 -11.62 1.00
C ILE A 110 1.81 -11.24 2.42
N LEU A 111 0.84 -10.32 2.57
CA LEU A 111 0.33 -9.91 3.87
C LEU A 111 -0.43 -11.05 4.59
N ALA A 112 -1.14 -11.91 3.85
CA ALA A 112 -1.76 -13.11 4.42
C ALA A 112 -0.69 -14.08 4.97
N GLY A 113 0.43 -14.25 4.27
CA GLY A 113 1.59 -14.97 4.79
C GLY A 113 2.16 -14.36 6.08
N ALA A 114 2.19 -13.04 6.18
CA ALA A 114 2.65 -12.35 7.38
C ALA A 114 1.81 -12.63 8.64
N LEU A 115 0.55 -13.07 8.49
CA LEU A 115 -0.33 -13.43 9.61
C LEU A 115 0.19 -14.61 10.42
N THR A 116 1.04 -15.45 9.83
CA THR A 116 1.66 -16.58 10.53
C THR A 116 2.77 -16.15 11.51
N GLU A 117 3.33 -14.94 11.28
CA GLU A 117 4.46 -14.39 12.06
C GLU A 117 4.06 -13.21 12.94
N THR A 118 2.77 -12.81 12.93
CA THR A 118 2.28 -11.66 13.69
C THR A 118 1.27 -12.07 14.74
N GLU A 119 1.22 -11.32 15.87
CA GLU A 119 0.34 -11.58 16.98
C GLU A 119 -0.44 -10.31 17.40
N GLY A 120 -1.47 -10.49 18.22
CA GLY A 120 -2.23 -9.43 18.86
C GLY A 120 -2.87 -8.42 17.89
N SER A 121 -2.68 -7.13 18.17
CA SER A 121 -3.27 -6.05 17.37
C SER A 121 -2.59 -5.91 16.00
N VAL A 122 -1.28 -6.19 15.91
CA VAL A 122 -0.55 -6.16 14.63
C VAL A 122 -1.13 -7.19 13.66
N ARG A 123 -1.45 -8.41 14.13
CA ARG A 123 -2.11 -9.44 13.32
C ARG A 123 -3.46 -8.98 12.78
N ARG A 124 -4.27 -8.31 13.64
CA ARG A 124 -5.58 -7.78 13.21
C ARG A 124 -5.45 -6.75 12.11
N TRP A 125 -4.56 -5.79 12.25
CA TRP A 125 -4.33 -4.76 11.24
C TRP A 125 -3.72 -5.31 9.96
N THR A 126 -2.82 -6.29 10.06
CA THR A 126 -2.29 -7.01 8.89
C THR A 126 -3.40 -7.77 8.16
N ALA A 127 -4.31 -8.42 8.90
CA ALA A 127 -5.48 -9.10 8.32
C ALA A 127 -6.44 -8.12 7.63
N ILE A 128 -6.70 -6.96 8.24
CA ILE A 128 -7.52 -5.90 7.64
C ILE A 128 -6.88 -5.39 6.35
N SER A 129 -5.56 -5.13 6.34
CA SER A 129 -4.85 -4.66 5.15
C SER A 129 -4.87 -5.71 4.04
N ALA A 130 -4.58 -6.98 4.35
CA ALA A 130 -4.64 -8.07 3.39
C ALA A 130 -6.05 -8.27 2.81
N GLY A 131 -7.06 -8.24 3.68
CA GLY A 131 -8.46 -8.39 3.29
C GLY A 131 -8.95 -7.23 2.43
N LEU A 132 -8.56 -6.00 2.76
CA LEU A 132 -8.89 -4.83 1.95
C LEU A 132 -8.27 -4.91 0.56
N ASP A 133 -6.96 -5.21 0.46
CA ASP A 133 -6.29 -5.34 -0.83
C ASP A 133 -6.93 -6.45 -1.70
N LEU A 134 -7.29 -7.59 -1.09
CA LEU A 134 -8.01 -8.65 -1.77
C LEU A 134 -9.38 -8.17 -2.26
N MET A 135 -10.16 -7.53 -1.38
CA MET A 135 -11.48 -7.01 -1.71
C MET A 135 -11.40 -5.99 -2.85
N LEU A 136 -10.44 -5.05 -2.77
CA LEU A 136 -10.22 -4.06 -3.82
C LEU A 136 -9.83 -4.71 -5.16
N GLY A 137 -8.95 -5.72 -5.14
CA GLY A 137 -8.58 -6.48 -6.32
C GLY A 137 -9.78 -7.20 -6.95
N VAL A 138 -10.62 -7.86 -6.15
CA VAL A 138 -11.85 -8.51 -6.62
C VAL A 138 -12.86 -7.49 -7.17
N LEU A 139 -13.05 -6.36 -6.49
CA LEU A 139 -13.93 -5.29 -6.97
C LEU A 139 -13.45 -4.69 -8.30
N LEU A 140 -12.13 -4.55 -8.49
CA LEU A 140 -11.58 -4.10 -9.77
C LEU A 140 -11.84 -5.12 -10.88
N ILE A 141 -11.67 -6.42 -10.62
CA ILE A 141 -11.98 -7.48 -11.59
C ILE A 141 -13.47 -7.46 -11.96
N ALA A 142 -14.36 -7.38 -10.96
CA ALA A 142 -15.80 -7.28 -11.18
C ALA A 142 -16.16 -5.98 -11.93
N GLY A 143 -15.55 -4.86 -11.54
CA GLY A 143 -15.73 -3.56 -12.19
C GLY A 143 -15.25 -3.54 -13.64
N LEU A 144 -14.18 -4.27 -13.97
CA LEU A 144 -13.71 -4.42 -15.35
C LEU A 144 -14.76 -5.05 -16.26
N SER A 145 -15.46 -6.08 -15.79
CA SER A 145 -16.52 -6.72 -16.55
C SER A 145 -17.67 -5.75 -16.85
N LEU A 146 -18.07 -4.94 -15.86
CA LEU A 146 -19.08 -3.90 -16.03
C LEU A 146 -18.57 -2.74 -16.89
N ALA A 147 -17.32 -2.29 -16.66
CA ALA A 147 -16.69 -1.23 -17.43
C ALA A 147 -16.57 -1.59 -18.92
N THR A 148 -16.26 -2.85 -19.25
CA THR A 148 -16.21 -3.31 -20.64
C THR A 148 -17.56 -3.11 -21.35
N ILE A 149 -18.66 -3.45 -20.67
CA ILE A 149 -20.01 -3.29 -21.21
C ILE A 149 -20.34 -1.79 -21.35
N ILE A 150 -20.04 -0.98 -20.34
CA ILE A 150 -20.32 0.47 -20.37
C ILE A 150 -19.49 1.17 -21.46
N ILE A 151 -18.20 0.88 -21.57
CA ILE A 151 -17.33 1.48 -22.58
C ILE A 151 -17.75 1.07 -23.99
N SER A 152 -18.19 -0.16 -24.19
CA SER A 152 -18.69 -0.62 -25.49
C SER A 152 -19.97 0.09 -25.92
N LEU A 153 -20.78 0.55 -24.96
CA LEU A 153 -22.05 1.23 -25.23
C LEU A 153 -21.96 2.75 -25.25
N PHE A 154 -21.13 3.35 -24.38
CA PHE A 154 -21.14 4.79 -24.12
C PHE A 154 -19.76 5.47 -24.27
N GLY A 155 -18.70 4.72 -24.51
CA GLY A 155 -17.31 5.22 -24.53
C GLY A 155 -16.67 5.36 -23.14
N PRO A 156 -15.38 5.74 -23.07
CA PRO A 156 -14.64 5.85 -21.79
C PRO A 156 -15.16 7.03 -20.96
N THR A 157 -15.49 6.77 -19.69
CA THR A 157 -15.98 7.78 -18.75
C THR A 157 -14.90 8.18 -17.74
N PRO A 158 -14.79 9.47 -17.36
CA PRO A 158 -13.83 9.96 -16.36
C PRO A 158 -13.96 9.31 -14.99
N GLU A 159 -15.18 8.89 -14.63
CA GLU A 159 -15.48 8.27 -13.34
C GLU A 159 -14.75 6.93 -13.14
N LEU A 160 -14.54 6.17 -14.22
CA LEU A 160 -13.80 4.91 -14.17
C LEU A 160 -12.33 5.12 -13.82
N ILE A 161 -11.71 6.17 -14.32
CA ILE A 161 -10.31 6.52 -14.01
C ILE A 161 -10.19 7.00 -12.56
N ALA A 162 -11.16 7.77 -12.08
CA ALA A 162 -11.20 8.24 -10.70
C ALA A 162 -11.26 7.08 -9.68
N SER A 163 -11.93 5.97 -10.02
CA SER A 163 -12.05 4.82 -9.11
C SER A 163 -10.70 4.21 -8.73
N PHE A 164 -9.70 4.22 -9.62
CA PHE A 164 -8.36 3.69 -9.33
C PHE A 164 -7.61 4.52 -8.29
N ALA A 165 -7.72 5.84 -8.35
CA ALA A 165 -7.10 6.72 -7.37
C ALA A 165 -7.69 6.48 -5.96
N TRP A 166 -8.99 6.23 -5.86
CA TRP A 166 -9.65 5.87 -4.61
C TRP A 166 -9.21 4.50 -4.07
N VAL A 167 -9.01 3.52 -4.97
CA VAL A 167 -8.47 2.20 -4.59
C VAL A 167 -7.07 2.33 -3.99
N LEU A 168 -6.18 3.09 -4.65
CA LEU A 168 -4.83 3.37 -4.13
C LEU A 168 -4.88 4.11 -2.80
N ALA A 169 -5.75 5.13 -2.71
CA ALA A 169 -5.93 5.89 -1.48
C ALA A 169 -6.35 5.01 -0.31
N ALA A 170 -7.36 4.15 -0.51
CA ALA A 170 -7.86 3.24 0.53
C ALA A 170 -6.76 2.27 1.00
N SER A 171 -6.05 1.62 0.06
CA SER A 171 -4.96 0.70 0.39
C SER A 171 -3.84 1.42 1.16
N PHE A 172 -3.41 2.62 0.72
CA PHE A 172 -2.35 3.37 1.39
C PHE A 172 -2.76 3.86 2.78
N VAL A 173 -3.99 4.34 2.96
CA VAL A 173 -4.47 4.79 4.27
C VAL A 173 -4.48 3.63 5.27
N VAL A 174 -5.04 2.47 4.89
CA VAL A 174 -5.08 1.31 5.80
C VAL A 174 -3.68 0.78 6.10
N ASN A 175 -2.79 0.75 5.10
CA ASN A 175 -1.41 0.37 5.31
C ASN A 175 -0.66 1.34 6.24
N GLY A 176 -0.87 2.64 6.07
CA GLY A 176 -0.31 3.66 6.96
C GLY A 176 -0.82 3.52 8.40
N LEU A 177 -2.12 3.24 8.61
CA LEU A 177 -2.71 2.96 9.92
C LEU A 177 -2.09 1.70 10.56
N MET A 178 -1.88 0.64 9.78
CA MET A 178 -1.18 -0.57 10.22
C MET A 178 0.24 -0.23 10.70
N LEU A 179 0.98 0.62 9.98
CA LEU A 179 2.32 1.05 10.40
C LEU A 179 2.31 1.88 11.70
N LEU A 180 1.29 2.72 11.90
CA LEU A 180 1.12 3.46 13.14
C LEU A 180 0.87 2.53 14.33
N GLU A 181 0.10 1.46 14.12
CA GLU A 181 -0.13 0.45 15.15
C GLU A 181 1.16 -0.32 15.49
N VAL A 182 1.92 -0.75 14.49
CA VAL A 182 3.23 -1.38 14.70
C VAL A 182 4.15 -0.43 15.48
N ALA A 183 4.16 0.87 15.17
CA ALA A 183 4.94 1.86 15.89
C ALA A 183 4.50 2.02 17.35
N SER A 184 3.21 1.87 17.65
CA SER A 184 2.69 1.92 19.02
C SER A 184 3.10 0.70 19.84
N CYS A 185 3.04 -0.49 19.24
CA CYS A 185 3.51 -1.73 19.86
C CYS A 185 5.04 -1.70 20.14
N GLU A 186 5.85 -1.23 19.19
CA GLU A 186 7.30 -1.08 19.39
C GLU A 186 7.63 -0.07 20.52
N ARG A 187 6.79 0.94 20.72
CA ARG A 187 6.93 1.88 21.84
C ARG A 187 6.57 1.25 23.17
N ALA A 188 5.51 0.44 23.24
CA ALA A 188 5.11 -0.25 24.46
C ALA A 188 6.17 -1.26 24.92
N LEU A 189 6.93 -1.85 23.98
CA LEU A 189 8.04 -2.75 24.30
C LEU A 189 9.31 -2.00 24.79
N ALA A 190 9.34 -0.67 24.61
CA ALA A 190 10.45 0.18 25.03
C ALA A 190 10.26 0.81 26.43
N ALA A 191 9.01 0.85 26.93
CA ALA A 191 8.63 1.38 28.25
C ALA A 191 8.73 0.30 29.32
#